data_024b983565acde0a764e9c2aeeb73a68
#
_entry.id   024b983565acde0a764e9c2aeeb73a68
#
_cell.length_a   1.000
_cell.length_b   1.000
_cell.length_c   1.000
_cell.angle_alpha   90.00
_cell.angle_beta   90.00
_cell.angle_gamma   90.00
#
_symmetry.space_group_name_H-M   'P 1'
#
loop_
_entity.id
_entity.type
_entity.pdbx_description
1 polymer ?
#
loop_
_entity_poly.entity_id
_entity_poly.type
_entity_poly.pdbx_seq_one_letter_code
_entity_poly.pdbx_strand_id
1 'polypeptide(L)'
;MEGVLNMSEQNLKQVLAKKQSILQGDAERIAKQRAAGKLTARERVAKLLDAGSFVETDALVSRNGDYAGVVTGSGTVQDRPVYVFAQDFTVHGGAMGQMQAQKIVKVLDLAQKTGLRFRFHPSGKAQRRGAGHRAGAGPGGRRRGNDRPAG
;
A
#
# COMPACT_ATOMS: atom_id res chain seq x y z
N MET A 1 29.55 -29.57 -16.02
CA MET A 1 28.27 -28.83 -16.20
C MET A 1 27.26 -29.08 -15.07
N GLU A 2 27.29 -30.18 -14.37
CA GLU A 2 26.35 -30.49 -13.28
C GLU A 2 26.43 -29.53 -12.06
N GLY A 3 27.63 -29.04 -11.74
CA GLY A 3 27.80 -28.13 -10.59
C GLY A 3 27.16 -26.74 -10.74
N VAL A 4 27.03 -26.22 -11.97
CA VAL A 4 26.42 -24.91 -12.24
C VAL A 4 24.90 -25.00 -12.19
N LEU A 5 24.31 -26.10 -12.67
CA LEU A 5 22.89 -26.37 -12.57
C LEU A 5 22.43 -26.54 -11.12
N ASN A 6 23.26 -27.23 -10.31
CA ASN A 6 22.97 -27.43 -8.88
C ASN A 6 23.00 -26.11 -8.08
N MET A 7 23.92 -25.19 -8.37
CA MET A 7 23.98 -23.87 -7.74
C MET A 7 22.80 -22.99 -8.13
N SER A 8 22.36 -23.05 -9.38
CA SER A 8 21.16 -22.34 -9.87
C SER A 8 19.89 -22.83 -9.18
N GLU A 9 19.71 -24.15 -9.05
CA GLU A 9 18.57 -24.74 -8.35
C GLU A 9 18.56 -24.41 -6.86
N GLN A 10 19.71 -24.42 -6.20
CA GLN A 10 19.84 -24.06 -4.79
C GLN A 10 19.47 -22.58 -4.58
N ASN A 11 19.94 -21.68 -5.43
CA ASN A 11 19.59 -20.26 -5.38
C ASN A 11 18.09 -20.05 -5.58
N LEU A 12 17.48 -20.76 -6.53
CA LEU A 12 16.03 -20.70 -6.77
C LEU A 12 15.25 -21.17 -5.54
N LYS A 13 15.64 -22.30 -4.93
CA LYS A 13 15.01 -22.83 -3.71
C LYS A 13 15.10 -21.81 -2.56
N GLN A 14 16.26 -21.17 -2.38
CA GLN A 14 16.43 -20.13 -1.35
C GLN A 14 15.52 -18.92 -1.59
N VAL A 15 15.44 -18.44 -2.83
CA VAL A 15 14.55 -17.30 -3.19
C VAL A 15 13.09 -17.67 -2.95
N LEU A 16 12.66 -18.86 -3.34
CA LEU A 16 11.29 -19.33 -3.12
C LEU A 16 10.96 -19.49 -1.63
N ALA A 17 11.88 -20.08 -0.86
CA ALA A 17 11.72 -20.23 0.59
C ALA A 17 11.61 -18.86 1.28
N LYS A 18 12.47 -17.89 0.90
CA LYS A 18 12.41 -16.53 1.40
C LYS A 18 11.09 -15.84 1.04
N LYS A 19 10.63 -15.99 -0.19
CA LYS A 19 9.33 -15.46 -0.63
C LYS A 19 8.18 -16.05 0.19
N GLN A 20 8.21 -17.35 0.41
CA GLN A 20 7.20 -18.05 1.20
C GLN A 20 7.19 -17.57 2.66
N SER A 21 8.35 -17.44 3.30
CA SER A 21 8.49 -16.90 4.66
C SER A 21 7.90 -15.49 4.78
N ILE A 22 8.19 -14.60 3.82
CA ILE A 22 7.64 -13.24 3.77
C ILE A 22 6.12 -13.27 3.62
N LEU A 23 5.58 -14.17 2.80
CA LEU A 23 4.14 -14.30 2.58
C LEU A 23 3.41 -14.84 3.80
N GLN A 24 4.01 -15.77 4.53
CA GLN A 24 3.46 -16.34 5.75
C GLN A 24 3.48 -15.35 6.92
N GLY A 25 4.52 -14.53 7.00
CA GLY A 25 4.71 -13.57 8.09
C GLY A 25 4.82 -14.22 9.46
N ASP A 26 4.65 -13.43 10.51
CA ASP A 26 4.62 -13.89 11.90
C ASP A 26 3.20 -14.31 12.30
N ALA A 27 2.98 -15.59 12.46
CA ALA A 27 1.66 -16.16 12.72
C ALA A 27 1.03 -15.64 14.03
N GLU A 28 1.83 -15.45 15.09
CA GLU A 28 1.34 -14.94 16.37
C GLU A 28 0.88 -13.48 16.26
N ARG A 29 1.70 -12.63 15.64
CA ARG A 29 1.36 -11.22 15.42
C ARG A 29 0.17 -11.05 14.50
N ILE A 30 0.07 -11.88 13.46
CA ILE A 30 -1.11 -11.92 12.59
C ILE A 30 -2.37 -12.32 13.35
N ALA A 31 -2.30 -13.37 14.17
CA ALA A 31 -3.41 -13.81 15.02
C ALA A 31 -3.86 -12.71 15.99
N LYS A 32 -2.92 -12.05 16.66
CA LYS A 32 -3.19 -10.91 17.56
C LYS A 32 -3.87 -9.75 16.83
N GLN A 33 -3.43 -9.44 15.61
CA GLN A 33 -4.03 -8.38 14.80
C GLN A 33 -5.46 -8.72 14.38
N ARG A 34 -5.71 -9.96 13.95
CA ARG A 34 -7.06 -10.46 13.62
C ARG A 34 -7.99 -10.49 14.83
N ALA A 35 -7.50 -10.93 15.99
CA ALA A 35 -8.26 -10.90 17.25
C ALA A 35 -8.69 -9.48 17.65
N ALA A 36 -7.89 -8.45 17.27
CA ALA A 36 -8.25 -7.05 17.43
C ALA A 36 -9.21 -6.52 16.34
N GLY A 37 -9.77 -7.38 15.49
CA GLY A 37 -10.67 -7.02 14.40
C GLY A 37 -10.00 -6.30 13.23
N LYS A 38 -8.67 -6.41 13.09
CA LYS A 38 -7.90 -5.72 12.06
C LYS A 38 -7.40 -6.69 11.00
N LEU A 39 -7.46 -6.27 9.74
CA LEU A 39 -6.88 -7.01 8.62
C LEU A 39 -5.36 -6.78 8.53
N THR A 40 -4.63 -7.80 8.08
CA THR A 40 -3.22 -7.65 7.69
C THR A 40 -3.07 -6.73 6.48
N ALA A 41 -1.83 -6.30 6.18
CA ALA A 41 -1.55 -5.47 5.00
C ALA A 41 -2.00 -6.17 3.71
N ARG A 42 -1.69 -7.46 3.56
CA ARG A 42 -2.05 -8.25 2.38
C ARG A 42 -3.57 -8.44 2.24
N GLU A 43 -4.26 -8.73 3.34
CA GLU A 43 -5.72 -8.85 3.34
C GLU A 43 -6.41 -7.53 2.95
N ARG A 44 -5.86 -6.39 3.37
CA ARG A 44 -6.37 -5.07 2.97
C ARG A 44 -6.18 -4.81 1.48
N VAL A 45 -5.00 -5.14 0.94
CA VAL A 45 -4.72 -5.02 -0.50
C VAL A 45 -5.65 -5.93 -1.29
N ALA A 46 -5.82 -7.19 -0.88
CA ALA A 46 -6.72 -8.14 -1.52
C ALA A 46 -8.20 -7.70 -1.48
N LYS A 47 -8.63 -7.00 -0.42
CA LYS A 47 -9.98 -6.44 -0.32
C LYS A 47 -10.20 -5.18 -1.15
N LEU A 48 -9.14 -4.44 -1.43
CA LEU A 48 -9.19 -3.20 -2.20
C LEU A 48 -9.21 -3.45 -3.70
N LEU A 49 -8.41 -4.41 -4.15
CA LEU A 49 -8.18 -4.68 -5.56
C LEU A 49 -9.12 -5.75 -6.10
N ASP A 50 -9.33 -5.73 -7.39
CA ASP A 50 -10.05 -6.78 -8.09
C ASP A 50 -9.32 -8.12 -7.96
N ALA A 51 -10.08 -9.21 -7.87
CA ALA A 51 -9.54 -10.54 -7.63
C ALA A 51 -8.49 -10.92 -8.71
N GLY A 52 -7.32 -11.35 -8.25
CA GLY A 52 -6.23 -11.79 -9.13
C GLY A 52 -5.46 -10.68 -9.85
N SER A 53 -5.84 -9.41 -9.68
CA SER A 53 -5.17 -8.28 -10.37
C SER A 53 -3.88 -7.82 -9.71
N PHE A 54 -3.60 -8.22 -8.46
CA PHE A 54 -2.46 -7.70 -7.70
C PHE A 54 -1.12 -8.24 -8.20
N VAL A 55 -0.24 -7.33 -8.59
CA VAL A 55 1.17 -7.60 -8.90
C VAL A 55 2.03 -6.90 -7.86
N GLU A 56 2.66 -7.68 -6.98
CA GLU A 56 3.54 -7.14 -5.93
C GLU A 56 4.88 -6.72 -6.50
N THR A 57 5.33 -5.52 -6.13
CA THR A 57 6.64 -4.96 -6.49
C THR A 57 7.56 -5.01 -5.28
N ASP A 58 8.83 -5.37 -5.50
CA ASP A 58 9.86 -5.40 -4.45
C ASP A 58 9.49 -6.28 -3.23
N ALA A 59 8.83 -7.42 -3.49
CA ALA A 59 8.39 -8.35 -2.43
C ALA A 59 9.55 -8.89 -1.57
N LEU A 60 10.74 -9.04 -2.15
CA LEU A 60 11.92 -9.63 -1.51
C LEU A 60 12.86 -8.61 -0.86
N VAL A 61 12.53 -7.32 -0.91
CA VAL A 61 13.35 -6.29 -0.26
C VAL A 61 13.38 -6.51 1.24
N SER A 62 14.57 -6.74 1.75
CA SER A 62 14.83 -7.01 3.17
C SER A 62 16.19 -6.44 3.57
N ARG A 63 16.36 -6.14 4.85
CA ARG A 63 17.64 -5.73 5.45
C ARG A 63 17.93 -6.63 6.63
N ASN A 64 19.15 -7.18 6.70
CA ASN A 64 19.57 -8.08 7.78
C ASN A 64 18.62 -9.27 8.01
N GLY A 65 18.00 -9.78 6.95
CA GLY A 65 17.02 -10.86 7.04
C GLY A 65 15.58 -10.43 7.31
N ASP A 66 15.36 -9.21 7.77
CA ASP A 66 14.03 -8.69 8.08
C ASP A 66 13.31 -8.18 6.81
N TYR A 67 12.05 -8.56 6.69
CA TYR A 67 11.15 -8.06 5.66
C TYR A 67 10.90 -6.56 5.83
N ALA A 68 10.76 -5.84 4.72
CA ALA A 68 10.60 -4.39 4.73
C ALA A 68 9.31 -3.86 5.40
N GLY A 69 8.35 -4.73 5.79
CA GLY A 69 7.15 -4.32 6.50
C GLY A 69 6.21 -3.39 5.71
N VAL A 70 6.32 -3.38 4.39
CA VAL A 70 5.38 -2.68 3.51
C VAL A 70 5.14 -3.49 2.24
N VAL A 71 3.88 -3.71 1.91
CA VAL A 71 3.42 -4.32 0.67
C VAL A 71 3.23 -3.22 -0.36
N THR A 72 3.86 -3.34 -1.52
CA THR A 72 3.80 -2.36 -2.61
C THR A 72 3.50 -3.07 -3.92
N GLY A 73 2.76 -2.42 -4.82
CA GLY A 73 2.46 -3.03 -6.13
C GLY A 73 1.42 -2.27 -6.91
N SER A 74 0.90 -2.93 -7.93
CA SER A 74 -0.19 -2.43 -8.77
C SER A 74 -1.28 -3.47 -8.91
N GLY A 75 -2.45 -3.04 -9.32
CA GLY A 75 -3.62 -3.88 -9.60
C GLY A 75 -4.74 -3.04 -10.17
N THR A 76 -5.95 -3.57 -10.20
CA THR A 76 -7.13 -2.82 -10.64
C THR A 76 -8.14 -2.64 -9.51
N VAL A 77 -8.96 -1.60 -9.62
CA VAL A 77 -10.16 -1.35 -8.82
C VAL A 77 -11.28 -1.02 -9.79
N GLN A 78 -12.28 -1.92 -9.92
CA GLN A 78 -13.32 -1.81 -10.94
C GLN A 78 -12.72 -1.63 -12.35
N ASP A 79 -11.81 -2.53 -12.70
CA ASP A 79 -11.04 -2.57 -13.96
C ASP A 79 -10.14 -1.36 -14.22
N ARG A 80 -10.01 -0.44 -13.27
CA ARG A 80 -9.15 0.74 -13.41
C ARG A 80 -7.80 0.50 -12.75
N PRO A 81 -6.69 0.63 -13.48
CA PRO A 81 -5.37 0.41 -12.91
C PRO A 81 -5.03 1.42 -11.83
N VAL A 82 -4.43 0.92 -10.76
CA VAL A 82 -4.00 1.72 -9.61
C VAL A 82 -2.67 1.20 -9.07
N TYR A 83 -1.88 2.08 -8.49
CA TYR A 83 -0.78 1.70 -7.61
C TYR A 83 -1.23 1.70 -6.16
N VAL A 84 -0.66 0.79 -5.36
CA VAL A 84 -1.03 0.61 -3.95
C VAL A 84 0.19 0.37 -3.09
N PHE A 85 0.17 0.92 -1.87
CA PHE A 85 1.00 0.41 -0.79
C PHE A 85 0.19 0.23 0.49
N ALA A 86 0.60 -0.73 1.32
CA ALA A 86 0.02 -0.98 2.63
C ALA A 86 1.12 -1.31 3.64
N GLN A 87 1.17 -0.54 4.72
CA GLN A 87 2.10 -0.81 5.83
C GLN A 87 1.64 -2.05 6.61
N ASP A 88 2.61 -2.92 6.90
CA ASP A 88 2.37 -4.13 7.68
C ASP A 88 2.66 -3.88 9.16
N PHE A 89 1.60 -3.78 9.95
CA PHE A 89 1.72 -3.53 11.37
C PHE A 89 2.31 -4.73 12.14
N THR A 90 2.28 -5.92 11.55
CA THR A 90 2.87 -7.13 12.16
C THR A 90 4.40 -7.10 12.12
N VAL A 91 4.98 -6.22 11.29
CA VAL A 91 6.41 -6.00 11.17
C VAL A 91 6.78 -4.69 11.86
N HIS A 92 7.54 -4.77 12.94
CA HIS A 92 8.01 -3.62 13.74
C HIS A 92 6.91 -2.58 14.07
N GLY A 93 5.65 -3.03 14.27
CA GLY A 93 4.54 -2.12 14.56
C GLY A 93 4.18 -1.16 13.42
N GLY A 94 4.59 -1.45 12.18
CA GLY A 94 4.38 -0.58 11.03
C GLY A 94 5.35 0.62 10.99
N ALA A 95 6.48 0.53 11.70
CA ALA A 95 7.48 1.60 11.72
C ALA A 95 7.99 1.93 10.30
N MET A 96 8.20 3.23 10.06
CA MET A 96 8.74 3.73 8.81
C MET A 96 10.26 3.88 8.92
N GLY A 97 11.01 3.09 8.18
CA GLY A 97 12.45 3.22 8.03
C GLY A 97 12.83 3.56 6.59
N GLN A 98 14.11 3.68 6.32
CA GLN A 98 14.65 4.02 5.00
C GLN A 98 14.17 3.06 3.91
N MET A 99 14.19 1.76 4.19
CA MET A 99 13.81 0.71 3.23
C MET A 99 12.33 0.77 2.87
N GLN A 100 11.47 0.99 3.86
CA GLN A 100 10.03 1.18 3.67
C GLN A 100 9.77 2.44 2.83
N ALA A 101 10.43 3.55 3.17
CA ALA A 101 10.31 4.81 2.44
C ALA A 101 10.73 4.66 0.98
N GLN A 102 11.85 3.99 0.69
CA GLN A 102 12.32 3.76 -0.68
C GLN A 102 11.31 2.96 -1.51
N LYS A 103 10.71 1.90 -0.96
CA LYS A 103 9.66 1.13 -1.63
C LYS A 103 8.43 1.99 -1.95
N ILE A 104 8.01 2.83 -1.00
CA ILE A 104 6.87 3.72 -1.17
C ILE A 104 7.16 4.78 -2.23
N VAL A 105 8.31 5.47 -2.15
CA VAL A 105 8.72 6.48 -3.14
C VAL A 105 8.75 5.89 -4.54
N LYS A 106 9.32 4.69 -4.72
CA LYS A 106 9.34 4.01 -6.02
C LYS A 106 7.94 3.82 -6.61
N VAL A 107 6.96 3.40 -5.80
CA VAL A 107 5.58 3.22 -6.26
C VAL A 107 4.90 4.55 -6.57
N LEU A 108 5.18 5.60 -5.78
CA LEU A 108 4.69 6.96 -6.05
C LEU A 108 5.25 7.50 -7.37
N ASP A 109 6.55 7.32 -7.63
CA ASP A 109 7.19 7.73 -8.87
C ASP A 109 6.60 7.01 -10.08
N LEU A 110 6.33 5.70 -9.95
CA LEU A 110 5.66 4.92 -10.99
C LEU A 110 4.24 5.45 -11.26
N ALA A 111 3.48 5.74 -10.21
CA ALA A 111 2.14 6.31 -10.34
C ALA A 111 2.17 7.68 -11.05
N GLN A 112 3.13 8.53 -10.69
CA GLN A 112 3.31 9.84 -11.31
C GLN A 112 3.69 9.72 -12.79
N LYS A 113 4.66 8.86 -13.13
CA LYS A 113 5.12 8.65 -14.51
C LYS A 113 4.05 8.08 -15.43
N THR A 114 3.17 7.24 -14.89
CA THR A 114 2.09 6.61 -15.66
C THR A 114 0.78 7.39 -15.65
N GLY A 115 0.67 8.43 -14.83
CA GLY A 115 -0.58 9.17 -14.61
C GLY A 115 -1.67 8.36 -13.91
N LEU A 116 -1.35 7.21 -13.36
CA LEU A 116 -2.30 6.34 -12.70
C LEU A 116 -2.63 6.82 -11.28
N ARG A 117 -3.83 6.46 -10.82
CA ARG A 117 -4.27 6.78 -9.45
C ARG A 117 -3.46 5.99 -8.43
N PHE A 118 -3.19 6.64 -7.33
CA PHE A 118 -2.52 6.06 -6.17
C PHE A 118 -3.51 5.82 -5.03
N ARG A 119 -3.37 4.68 -4.34
CA ARG A 119 -4.19 4.33 -3.17
C ARG A 119 -3.29 3.99 -1.98
N PHE A 120 -3.47 4.74 -0.91
CA PHE A 120 -2.82 4.52 0.38
C PHE A 120 -3.74 3.74 1.32
N HIS A 121 -3.21 2.71 1.96
CA HIS A 121 -3.93 1.98 3.00
C HIS A 121 -3.14 1.99 4.31
N PRO A 122 -3.43 2.93 5.23
CA PRO A 122 -2.72 3.04 6.50
C PRO A 122 -2.95 1.80 7.38
N SER A 123 -1.94 1.46 8.18
CA SER A 123 -2.07 0.48 9.25
C SER A 123 -2.86 1.12 10.39
N GLY A 124 -4.06 0.69 10.64
CA GLY A 124 -4.85 1.16 11.79
C GLY A 124 -6.34 1.22 11.52
N LYS A 125 -7.14 1.20 12.57
CA LYS A 125 -8.60 1.16 12.69
C LYS A 125 -9.39 1.21 11.37
N ALA A 126 -10.26 0.24 11.16
CA ALA A 126 -11.20 0.24 10.04
C ALA A 126 -11.77 1.64 9.86
N GLN A 127 -11.43 2.31 8.76
CA GLN A 127 -11.98 3.61 8.45
C GLN A 127 -13.48 3.38 8.26
N ARG A 128 -14.28 3.84 9.22
CA ARG A 128 -15.73 3.92 9.05
C ARG A 128 -15.93 4.62 7.71
N ARG A 129 -16.69 4.03 6.81
CA ARG A 129 -17.14 4.67 5.58
C ARG A 129 -17.85 5.96 5.98
N GLY A 130 -17.09 7.05 6.03
CA GLY A 130 -17.60 8.40 6.17
C GLY A 130 -18.34 8.73 4.88
N ALA A 131 -19.63 8.97 5.03
CA ALA A 131 -20.51 9.50 3.99
C ALA A 131 -19.86 10.68 3.27
N GLY A 132 -20.01 10.66 1.96
CA GLY A 132 -19.83 11.73 1.00
C GLY A 132 -19.26 13.08 1.45
N HIS A 133 -18.04 13.38 1.02
CA HIS A 133 -17.66 14.77 0.82
C HIS A 133 -18.48 15.31 -0.36
N ARG A 134 -19.62 15.87 -0.06
CA ARG A 134 -20.30 16.79 -0.98
C ARG A 134 -19.34 17.96 -1.18
N ALA A 135 -18.95 18.19 -2.42
CA ALA A 135 -18.34 19.43 -2.84
C ALA A 135 -19.27 20.57 -2.43
N GLY A 136 -18.88 21.34 -1.43
CA GLY A 136 -19.57 22.53 -1.04
C GLY A 136 -19.42 23.58 -2.14
N ALA A 137 -20.53 23.92 -2.78
CA ALA A 137 -20.63 25.10 -3.61
C ALA A 137 -20.28 26.33 -2.74
N GLY A 138 -19.27 27.07 -3.16
CA GLY A 138 -18.89 28.30 -2.50
C GLY A 138 -20.03 29.33 -2.52
N PRO A 139 -20.22 30.11 -1.45
CA PRO A 139 -21.25 31.15 -1.42
C PRO A 139 -20.85 32.30 -2.36
N GLY A 140 -21.79 32.62 -3.27
CA GLY A 140 -21.67 33.73 -4.20
C GLY A 140 -21.37 35.05 -3.50
N GLY A 141 -20.38 35.76 -4.00
CA GLY A 141 -19.98 37.07 -3.55
C GLY A 141 -21.14 38.08 -3.75
N ARG A 142 -21.65 38.58 -2.64
CA ARG A 142 -22.54 39.76 -2.65
C ARG A 142 -21.68 40.98 -2.96
N ARG A 143 -21.88 41.57 -4.14
CA ARG A 143 -21.40 42.91 -4.49
C ARG A 143 -22.15 43.89 -3.58
N ARG A 144 -21.45 44.60 -2.70
CA ARG A 144 -21.98 45.77 -2.00
C ARG A 144 -21.98 46.93 -2.99
N GLY A 145 -23.17 47.37 -3.34
CA GLY A 145 -23.38 48.63 -4.03
C GLY A 145 -22.89 49.80 -3.17
N ASN A 146 -22.12 50.68 -3.76
CA ASN A 146 -21.63 51.90 -3.15
C ASN A 146 -22.59 53.04 -3.58
N ASP A 147 -23.70 53.19 -2.82
CA ASP A 147 -24.58 54.37 -2.99
C ASP A 147 -24.02 55.53 -2.15
N ARG A 148 -23.44 56.48 -2.83
CA ARG A 148 -23.17 57.81 -2.29
C ARG A 148 -24.37 58.72 -2.65
N PRO A 149 -25.06 59.37 -1.71
CA PRO A 149 -25.99 60.42 -2.03
C PRO A 149 -25.24 61.71 -2.37
N ALA A 150 -25.68 62.33 -3.46
CA ALA A 150 -25.30 63.68 -3.81
C ALA A 150 -26.11 64.64 -2.92
N GLY A 151 -25.41 65.62 -2.39
CA GLY A 151 -25.92 66.79 -1.72
C GLY A 151 -24.89 67.86 -1.74
#